data_a85610cb88f89c897a742e2a9f352679
#
_entry.id   a85610cb88f89c897a742e2a9f352679
#
_cell.length_a   1.000
_cell.length_b   1.000
_cell.length_c   1.000
_cell.angle_alpha   90.00
_cell.angle_beta   90.00
_cell.angle_gamma   90.00
#
_symmetry.space_group_name_H-M   'P 1'
#
loop_
_entity.id
_entity.type
_entity.pdbx_description
1 polymer ?
#
loop_
_entity_poly.entity_id
_entity_poly.type
_entity_poly.pdbx_seq_one_letter_code
_entity_poly.pdbx_strand_id
1 'polypeptide(L)'
;MKPIVQVSLDLTDIKEAMEMAHTAMRAGVDWLEAGTPFILAEGLHGVRALRKEFPNIPVVADLKTMDGGYLEAQMMAKAGATHVVVMARAHPETIKVVVQAGKDCGVTVMGDNLGCEDMVAGARMLEDLGCDMVIHHIGYDERRGIAAAGKVPPNPLDQLKAVVDAVGVPVQAVGGLSLEQAIASPSYGAPLVVIGAPLAIDADSFSRGAGNVEEVLRKICEKVHAYGDVAITPRKN
;
A
#
# COMPACT_ATOMS: atom_id res chain seq x y z
N MET A 1 11.49 -8.70 10.51
CA MET A 1 10.16 -8.04 10.58
C MET A 1 9.10 -9.10 10.32
N LYS A 2 8.05 -9.17 11.15
CA LYS A 2 6.92 -10.07 10.87
C LYS A 2 6.19 -9.59 9.61
N PRO A 3 5.74 -10.49 8.73
CA PRO A 3 4.95 -10.11 7.59
C PRO A 3 3.63 -9.44 8.00
N ILE A 4 3.20 -8.47 7.21
CA ILE A 4 2.01 -7.64 7.42
C ILE A 4 1.09 -7.77 6.22
N VAL A 5 -0.18 -8.03 6.47
CA VAL A 5 -1.25 -8.00 5.46
C VAL A 5 -2.04 -6.71 5.63
N GLN A 6 -2.09 -5.91 4.59
CA GLN A 6 -2.85 -4.68 4.48
C GLN A 6 -4.01 -4.87 3.51
N VAL A 7 -5.17 -4.32 3.80
CA VAL A 7 -6.28 -4.25 2.84
C VAL A 7 -6.49 -2.82 2.40
N SER A 8 -6.50 -2.60 1.07
CA SER A 8 -6.87 -1.32 0.48
C SER A 8 -8.39 -1.24 0.37
N LEU A 9 -8.95 -0.19 0.97
CA LEU A 9 -10.38 0.13 0.89
C LEU A 9 -10.62 1.08 -0.30
N ASP A 10 -10.47 0.55 -1.52
CA ASP A 10 -10.72 1.28 -2.77
C ASP A 10 -12.23 1.33 -3.07
N LEU A 11 -13.00 1.87 -2.13
CA LEU A 11 -14.45 1.96 -2.14
C LEU A 11 -14.87 3.42 -2.11
N THR A 12 -16.01 3.76 -2.72
CA THR A 12 -16.48 5.15 -2.82
C THR A 12 -17.65 5.47 -1.90
N ASP A 13 -18.09 4.49 -1.11
CA ASP A 13 -19.13 4.65 -0.07
C ASP A 13 -18.57 4.28 1.31
N ILE A 14 -18.73 5.17 2.28
CA ILE A 14 -18.16 5.01 3.62
C ILE A 14 -18.76 3.81 4.38
N LYS A 15 -20.03 3.48 4.15
CA LYS A 15 -20.67 2.35 4.85
C LYS A 15 -20.08 1.04 4.33
N GLU A 16 -19.96 0.93 3.01
CA GLU A 16 -19.36 -0.24 2.36
C GLU A 16 -17.90 -0.39 2.77
N ALA A 17 -17.14 0.72 2.84
CA ALA A 17 -15.75 0.72 3.31
C ALA A 17 -15.64 0.25 4.76
N MET A 18 -16.54 0.69 5.64
CA MET A 18 -16.54 0.26 7.04
C MET A 18 -16.92 -1.22 7.19
N GLU A 19 -17.90 -1.72 6.44
CA GLU A 19 -18.26 -3.14 6.41
C GLU A 19 -17.09 -4.01 5.92
N MET A 20 -16.38 -3.53 4.90
CA MET A 20 -15.19 -4.20 4.38
C MET A 20 -14.04 -4.16 5.40
N ALA A 21 -13.81 -3.05 6.10
CA ALA A 21 -12.82 -2.94 7.15
C ALA A 21 -13.11 -3.94 8.29
N HIS A 22 -14.36 -4.04 8.75
CA HIS A 22 -14.75 -5.06 9.74
C HIS A 22 -14.52 -6.49 9.24
N THR A 23 -14.82 -6.76 7.97
CA THR A 23 -14.55 -8.06 7.33
C THR A 23 -13.05 -8.37 7.34
N ALA A 24 -12.22 -7.40 6.97
CA ALA A 24 -10.76 -7.52 6.98
C ALA A 24 -10.23 -7.81 8.41
N MET A 25 -10.71 -7.08 9.40
CA MET A 25 -10.30 -7.30 10.80
C MET A 25 -10.67 -8.69 11.32
N ARG A 26 -11.87 -9.19 11.01
CA ARG A 26 -12.26 -10.57 11.37
C ARG A 26 -11.41 -11.63 10.67
N ALA A 27 -10.90 -11.32 9.49
CA ALA A 27 -10.01 -12.20 8.73
C ALA A 27 -8.56 -12.23 9.27
N GLY A 28 -8.18 -11.29 10.15
CA GLY A 28 -6.84 -11.20 10.73
C GLY A 28 -5.90 -10.27 9.99
N VAL A 29 -6.43 -9.31 9.20
CA VAL A 29 -5.65 -8.26 8.53
C VAL A 29 -5.03 -7.34 9.56
N ASP A 30 -3.79 -6.90 9.32
CA ASP A 30 -3.01 -6.09 10.27
C ASP A 30 -3.23 -4.58 10.08
N TRP A 31 -3.33 -4.12 8.83
CA TRP A 31 -3.43 -2.70 8.47
C TRP A 31 -4.60 -2.42 7.55
N LEU A 32 -5.23 -1.28 7.73
CA LEU A 32 -6.27 -0.76 6.85
C LEU A 32 -5.72 0.41 6.04
N GLU A 33 -6.07 0.47 4.77
CA GLU A 33 -5.72 1.58 3.90
C GLU A 33 -6.96 2.32 3.44
N ALA A 34 -6.98 3.61 3.72
CA ALA A 34 -7.87 4.53 3.00
C ALA A 34 -7.30 4.70 1.60
N GLY A 35 -7.80 3.90 0.65
CA GLY A 35 -7.34 3.92 -0.73
C GLY A 35 -7.66 5.24 -1.43
N THR A 36 -6.98 5.51 -2.53
CA THR A 36 -7.16 6.77 -3.28
C THR A 36 -8.63 7.02 -3.66
N PRO A 37 -9.41 6.04 -4.17
CA PRO A 37 -10.83 6.25 -4.47
C PRO A 37 -11.66 6.64 -3.24
N PHE A 38 -11.37 6.03 -2.09
CA PHE A 38 -12.05 6.35 -0.83
C PHE A 38 -11.75 7.76 -0.35
N ILE A 39 -10.47 8.18 -0.42
CA ILE A 39 -10.07 9.55 -0.06
C ILE A 39 -10.71 10.57 -1.00
N LEU A 40 -10.80 10.27 -2.30
CA LEU A 40 -11.45 11.16 -3.27
C LEU A 40 -12.95 11.32 -3.02
N ALA A 41 -13.62 10.24 -2.62
CA ALA A 41 -15.05 10.25 -2.35
C ALA A 41 -15.39 10.89 -0.98
N GLU A 42 -14.67 10.51 0.07
CA GLU A 42 -15.03 10.81 1.46
C GLU A 42 -14.10 11.84 2.14
N GLY A 43 -12.96 12.14 1.51
CA GLY A 43 -11.96 13.08 2.03
C GLY A 43 -11.43 12.68 3.42
N LEU A 44 -11.10 13.69 4.22
CA LEU A 44 -10.63 13.50 5.61
C LEU A 44 -11.66 12.84 6.53
N HIS A 45 -12.96 12.90 6.18
CA HIS A 45 -14.01 12.29 6.98
C HIS A 45 -13.88 10.76 6.98
N GLY A 46 -13.55 10.17 5.83
CA GLY A 46 -13.31 8.74 5.71
C GLY A 46 -12.14 8.27 6.59
N VAL A 47 -11.01 8.98 6.55
CA VAL A 47 -9.83 8.67 7.39
C VAL A 47 -10.16 8.78 8.88
N ARG A 48 -10.89 9.84 9.30
CA ARG A 48 -11.35 10.00 10.69
C ARG A 48 -12.30 8.89 11.12
N ALA A 49 -13.20 8.46 10.24
CA ALA A 49 -14.13 7.36 10.54
C ALA A 49 -13.37 6.05 10.78
N LEU A 50 -12.41 5.70 9.91
CA LEU A 50 -11.55 4.52 10.09
C LEU A 50 -10.78 4.60 11.40
N ARG A 51 -10.13 5.74 11.71
CA ARG A 51 -9.38 5.92 12.95
C ARG A 51 -10.26 5.81 14.19
N LYS A 52 -11.46 6.37 14.15
CA LYS A 52 -12.42 6.31 15.27
C LYS A 52 -12.88 4.88 15.54
N GLU A 53 -13.19 4.12 14.50
CA GLU A 53 -13.69 2.75 14.61
C GLU A 53 -12.56 1.76 14.96
N PHE A 54 -11.37 1.99 14.44
CA PHE A 54 -10.20 1.11 14.64
C PHE A 54 -9.02 1.88 15.27
N PRO A 55 -9.14 2.30 16.55
CA PRO A 55 -8.19 3.23 17.18
C PRO A 55 -6.76 2.67 17.31
N ASN A 56 -6.62 1.35 17.35
CA ASN A 56 -5.33 0.67 17.53
C ASN A 56 -4.76 0.07 16.24
N ILE A 57 -5.49 0.16 15.13
CA ILE A 57 -5.06 -0.40 13.85
C ILE A 57 -4.33 0.68 13.05
N PRO A 58 -3.17 0.38 12.46
CA PRO A 58 -2.54 1.29 11.52
C PRO A 58 -3.47 1.63 10.35
N VAL A 59 -3.56 2.93 10.03
CA VAL A 59 -4.33 3.45 8.90
C VAL A 59 -3.39 4.12 7.93
N VAL A 60 -3.28 3.58 6.73
CA VAL A 60 -2.51 4.14 5.63
C VAL A 60 -3.41 5.08 4.83
N ALA A 61 -2.96 6.32 4.58
CA ALA A 61 -3.62 7.25 3.67
C ALA A 61 -2.90 7.24 2.31
N ASP A 62 -3.50 6.55 1.33
CA ASP A 62 -2.95 6.45 -0.02
C ASP A 62 -3.35 7.66 -0.88
N LEU A 63 -2.69 8.80 -0.59
CA LEU A 63 -2.89 10.05 -1.32
C LEU A 63 -2.28 10.05 -2.71
N LYS A 64 -1.25 9.22 -2.94
CA LYS A 64 -0.40 9.32 -4.14
C LYS A 64 0.11 10.75 -4.34
N THR A 65 0.61 11.37 -3.25
CA THR A 65 1.03 12.77 -3.24
C THR A 65 2.05 13.08 -4.32
N MET A 66 1.74 14.11 -5.13
CA MET A 66 2.61 14.60 -6.21
C MET A 66 3.09 16.03 -5.97
N ASP A 67 2.38 16.83 -5.16
CA ASP A 67 2.71 18.21 -4.80
C ASP A 67 1.96 18.60 -3.52
N GLY A 68 2.31 19.76 -2.91
CA GLY A 68 1.70 20.19 -1.65
C GLY A 68 2.01 19.28 -0.46
N GLY A 69 3.08 18.52 -0.53
CA GLY A 69 3.35 17.32 0.26
C GLY A 69 3.30 17.50 1.77
N TYR A 70 3.88 18.59 2.31
CA TYR A 70 3.84 18.84 3.76
C TYR A 70 2.41 19.01 4.28
N LEU A 71 1.61 19.83 3.57
CA LEU A 71 0.24 20.12 3.98
C LEU A 71 -0.65 18.88 3.89
N GLU A 72 -0.56 18.12 2.79
CA GLU A 72 -1.33 16.90 2.60
C GLU A 72 -1.01 15.85 3.68
N ALA A 73 0.27 15.59 3.93
CA ALA A 73 0.70 14.67 4.99
C ALA A 73 0.22 15.11 6.38
N GLN A 74 0.34 16.42 6.69
CA GLN A 74 -0.15 16.97 7.96
C GLN A 74 -1.68 16.84 8.10
N MET A 75 -2.44 17.06 7.03
CA MET A 75 -3.90 16.91 7.02
C MET A 75 -4.30 15.48 7.33
N MET A 76 -3.64 14.48 6.73
CA MET A 76 -3.91 13.06 6.97
C MET A 76 -3.50 12.64 8.39
N ALA A 77 -2.34 13.09 8.87
CA ALA A 77 -1.92 12.86 10.26
C ALA A 77 -2.96 13.40 11.26
N LYS A 78 -3.45 14.63 11.07
CA LYS A 78 -4.52 15.24 11.90
C LYS A 78 -5.85 14.50 11.78
N ALA A 79 -6.11 13.82 10.67
CA ALA A 79 -7.28 12.97 10.50
C ALA A 79 -7.12 11.60 11.17
N GLY A 80 -5.91 11.22 11.58
CA GLY A 80 -5.62 10.00 12.31
C GLY A 80 -4.93 8.91 11.47
N ALA A 81 -4.46 9.23 10.26
CA ALA A 81 -3.57 8.33 9.52
C ALA A 81 -2.27 8.10 10.31
N THR A 82 -1.73 6.90 10.21
CA THR A 82 -0.42 6.53 10.77
C THR A 82 0.67 6.46 9.71
N HIS A 83 0.25 6.32 8.46
CA HIS A 83 1.13 6.24 7.29
C HIS A 83 0.56 7.13 6.18
N VAL A 84 1.45 7.72 5.40
CA VAL A 84 1.09 8.52 4.21
C VAL A 84 1.93 8.10 3.02
N VAL A 85 1.35 8.17 1.82
CA VAL A 85 2.00 7.72 0.58
C VAL A 85 2.40 8.92 -0.26
N VAL A 86 3.67 8.94 -0.72
CA VAL A 86 4.22 9.91 -1.68
C VAL A 86 4.79 9.18 -2.90
N MET A 87 4.60 9.76 -4.09
CA MET A 87 5.03 9.16 -5.35
C MET A 87 6.50 9.42 -5.64
N ALA A 88 7.23 8.42 -6.11
CA ALA A 88 8.59 8.58 -6.64
C ALA A 88 8.64 9.51 -7.88
N ARG A 89 7.53 9.67 -8.58
CA ARG A 89 7.38 10.56 -9.74
C ARG A 89 7.16 12.03 -9.37
N ALA A 90 6.98 12.34 -8.08
CA ALA A 90 6.97 13.71 -7.58
C ALA A 90 8.37 14.33 -7.63
N HIS A 91 8.45 15.65 -7.54
CA HIS A 91 9.74 16.31 -7.38
C HIS A 91 10.43 15.87 -6.07
N PRO A 92 11.76 15.73 -6.05
CA PRO A 92 12.51 15.41 -4.83
C PRO A 92 12.19 16.34 -3.65
N GLU A 93 11.91 17.60 -3.93
CA GLU A 93 11.51 18.61 -2.93
C GLU A 93 10.18 18.24 -2.28
N THR A 94 9.20 17.74 -3.05
CA THR A 94 7.92 17.26 -2.53
C THR A 94 8.12 16.06 -1.61
N ILE A 95 8.94 15.09 -2.02
CA ILE A 95 9.24 13.91 -1.21
C ILE A 95 9.89 14.33 0.12
N LYS A 96 10.89 15.22 0.08
CA LYS A 96 11.58 15.74 1.29
C LYS A 96 10.62 16.43 2.26
N VAL A 97 9.67 17.23 1.77
CA VAL A 97 8.73 17.92 2.67
C VAL A 97 7.65 16.96 3.20
N VAL A 98 7.28 15.89 2.49
CA VAL A 98 6.44 14.82 3.04
C VAL A 98 7.19 14.08 4.15
N VAL A 99 8.47 13.74 3.95
CA VAL A 99 9.33 13.13 4.98
C VAL A 99 9.47 14.04 6.20
N GLN A 100 9.63 15.37 5.99
CA GLN A 100 9.66 16.32 7.09
C GLN A 100 8.33 16.35 7.84
N ALA A 101 7.20 16.38 7.14
CA ALA A 101 5.88 16.31 7.77
C ALA A 101 5.67 14.99 8.54
N GLY A 102 6.20 13.88 8.03
CA GLY A 102 6.21 12.59 8.73
C GLY A 102 6.87 12.69 10.10
N LYS A 103 8.06 13.28 10.16
CA LYS A 103 8.81 13.51 11.40
C LYS A 103 8.08 14.45 12.36
N ASP A 104 7.54 15.56 11.84
CA ASP A 104 6.89 16.60 12.66
C ASP A 104 5.53 16.14 13.21
N CYS A 105 4.82 15.29 12.48
CA CYS A 105 3.47 14.81 12.82
C CYS A 105 3.44 13.39 13.38
N GLY A 106 4.56 12.67 13.39
CA GLY A 106 4.67 11.31 13.89
C GLY A 106 3.96 10.28 13.01
N VAL A 107 4.01 10.44 11.69
CA VAL A 107 3.48 9.47 10.72
C VAL A 107 4.60 8.89 9.87
N THR A 108 4.49 7.62 9.53
CA THR A 108 5.42 6.90 8.66
C THR A 108 5.21 7.33 7.20
N VAL A 109 6.28 7.53 6.46
CA VAL A 109 6.23 7.92 5.05
C VAL A 109 6.56 6.72 4.17
N MET A 110 5.64 6.35 3.31
CA MET A 110 5.76 5.28 2.34
C MET A 110 5.96 5.89 0.94
N GLY A 111 7.08 5.56 0.30
CA GLY A 111 7.38 6.00 -1.05
C GLY A 111 6.92 4.98 -2.09
N ASP A 112 6.07 5.38 -3.05
CA ASP A 112 5.52 4.51 -4.08
C ASP A 112 6.27 4.69 -5.40
N ASN A 113 6.82 3.61 -5.97
CA ASN A 113 7.56 3.63 -7.24
C ASN A 113 6.67 3.46 -8.48
N LEU A 114 5.34 3.48 -8.34
CA LEU A 114 4.39 3.39 -9.45
C LEU A 114 4.76 4.36 -10.58
N GLY A 115 4.81 3.83 -11.79
CA GLY A 115 5.08 4.60 -13.00
C GLY A 115 6.56 5.02 -13.19
N CYS A 116 7.48 4.52 -12.38
CA CYS A 116 8.91 4.66 -12.64
C CYS A 116 9.32 3.77 -13.82
N GLU A 117 10.15 4.30 -14.73
CA GLU A 117 10.73 3.51 -15.80
C GLU A 117 11.72 2.47 -15.27
N ASP A 118 12.50 2.85 -14.28
CA ASP A 118 13.37 1.99 -13.50
C ASP A 118 12.86 1.93 -12.05
N MET A 119 12.18 0.81 -11.71
CA MET A 119 11.60 0.58 -10.40
C MET A 119 12.64 0.51 -9.29
N VAL A 120 13.83 -0.01 -9.60
CA VAL A 120 14.94 -0.13 -8.66
C VAL A 120 15.54 1.24 -8.35
N ALA A 121 15.78 2.05 -9.39
CA ALA A 121 16.28 3.42 -9.21
C ALA A 121 15.27 4.28 -8.45
N GLY A 122 13.97 4.15 -8.76
CA GLY A 122 12.90 4.83 -8.03
C GLY A 122 12.87 4.47 -6.55
N ALA A 123 13.00 3.18 -6.22
CA ALA A 123 13.04 2.69 -4.85
C ALA A 123 14.26 3.24 -4.07
N ARG A 124 15.44 3.23 -4.69
CA ARG A 124 16.66 3.80 -4.08
C ARG A 124 16.51 5.30 -3.81
N MET A 125 15.99 6.05 -4.77
CA MET A 125 15.75 7.48 -4.61
C MET A 125 14.80 7.77 -3.44
N LEU A 126 13.72 7.01 -3.28
CA LEU A 126 12.78 7.16 -2.16
C LEU A 126 13.47 6.94 -0.81
N GLU A 127 14.27 5.88 -0.68
CA GLU A 127 15.06 5.63 0.53
C GLU A 127 16.08 6.76 0.78
N ASP A 128 16.84 7.18 -0.25
CA ASP A 128 17.84 8.25 -0.15
C ASP A 128 17.23 9.59 0.27
N LEU A 129 15.97 9.84 -0.09
CA LEU A 129 15.20 11.02 0.32
C LEU A 129 14.56 10.89 1.70
N GLY A 130 14.64 9.70 2.32
CA GLY A 130 14.27 9.46 3.71
C GLY A 130 12.89 8.86 3.91
N CYS A 131 12.28 8.24 2.89
CA CYS A 131 11.07 7.44 3.09
C CYS A 131 11.38 6.24 4.00
N ASP A 132 10.46 5.93 4.91
CA ASP A 132 10.60 4.86 5.90
C ASP A 132 10.35 3.47 5.30
N MET A 133 9.59 3.41 4.22
CA MET A 133 9.20 2.19 3.48
C MET A 133 9.11 2.49 1.98
N VAL A 134 9.24 1.46 1.17
CA VAL A 134 9.04 1.52 -0.29
C VAL A 134 7.87 0.64 -0.69
N ILE A 135 7.01 1.18 -1.56
CA ILE A 135 5.92 0.45 -2.22
C ILE A 135 6.39 0.09 -3.63
N HIS A 136 6.52 -1.21 -3.91
CA HIS A 136 6.71 -1.73 -5.26
C HIS A 136 5.36 -1.99 -5.90
N HIS A 137 4.99 -1.15 -6.86
CA HIS A 137 3.63 -1.05 -7.34
C HIS A 137 3.53 -1.17 -8.87
N ILE A 138 2.82 -2.18 -9.34
CA ILE A 138 2.43 -2.31 -10.75
C ILE A 138 1.04 -1.73 -10.96
N GLY A 139 0.94 -0.75 -11.84
CA GLY A 139 -0.26 0.04 -12.05
C GLY A 139 -1.49 -0.76 -12.50
N TYR A 140 -2.66 -0.36 -12.03
CA TYR A 140 -3.94 -0.94 -12.46
C TYR A 140 -4.20 -0.69 -13.95
N ASP A 141 -4.09 0.57 -14.39
CA ASP A 141 -4.32 0.95 -15.80
C ASP A 141 -3.27 0.36 -16.73
N GLU A 142 -2.00 0.29 -16.29
CA GLU A 142 -0.93 -0.35 -17.05
C GLU A 142 -1.26 -1.82 -17.34
N ARG A 143 -1.63 -2.57 -16.31
CA ARG A 143 -1.98 -3.99 -16.47
C ARG A 143 -3.17 -4.18 -17.40
N ARG A 144 -4.23 -3.38 -17.24
CA ARG A 144 -5.41 -3.45 -18.09
C ARG A 144 -5.14 -3.03 -19.52
N GLY A 145 -4.41 -1.94 -19.72
CA GLY A 145 -4.07 -1.45 -21.04
C GLY A 145 -3.21 -2.45 -21.82
N ILE A 146 -2.21 -3.06 -21.17
CA ILE A 146 -1.37 -4.09 -21.77
C ILE A 146 -2.17 -5.35 -22.10
N ALA A 147 -3.05 -5.80 -21.21
CA ALA A 147 -3.94 -6.95 -21.45
C ALA A 147 -4.93 -6.67 -22.59
N ALA A 148 -5.54 -5.49 -22.64
CA ALA A 148 -6.45 -5.08 -23.72
C ALA A 148 -5.75 -5.03 -25.09
N ALA A 149 -4.45 -4.76 -25.11
CA ALA A 149 -3.62 -4.84 -26.31
C ALA A 149 -3.20 -6.28 -26.69
N GLY A 150 -3.72 -7.31 -26.01
CA GLY A 150 -3.41 -8.71 -26.26
C GLY A 150 -2.01 -9.13 -25.80
N LYS A 151 -1.37 -8.34 -24.94
CA LYS A 151 -0.04 -8.62 -24.38
C LYS A 151 -0.17 -9.14 -22.93
N VAL A 152 0.88 -9.82 -22.47
CA VAL A 152 0.96 -10.27 -21.06
C VAL A 152 1.30 -9.05 -20.18
N PRO A 153 0.44 -8.69 -19.21
CA PRO A 153 0.73 -7.60 -18.30
C PRO A 153 1.90 -7.97 -17.36
N PRO A 154 2.62 -6.96 -16.82
CA PRO A 154 3.68 -7.20 -15.86
C PRO A 154 3.13 -7.89 -14.60
N ASN A 155 3.93 -8.80 -14.04
CA ASN A 155 3.63 -9.48 -12.80
C ASN A 155 4.16 -8.63 -11.62
N PRO A 156 3.37 -8.40 -10.57
CA PRO A 156 3.83 -7.65 -9.40
C PRO A 156 5.09 -8.22 -8.71
N LEU A 157 5.41 -9.48 -8.92
CA LEU A 157 6.60 -10.11 -8.34
C LEU A 157 7.85 -10.06 -9.23
N ASP A 158 7.74 -9.69 -10.53
CA ASP A 158 8.85 -9.81 -11.48
C ASP A 158 10.11 -9.04 -11.06
N GLN A 159 9.97 -7.81 -10.57
CA GLN A 159 11.08 -6.96 -10.12
C GLN A 159 11.16 -6.83 -8.59
N LEU A 160 10.25 -7.47 -7.86
CA LEU A 160 10.14 -7.32 -6.41
C LEU A 160 11.45 -7.65 -5.69
N LYS A 161 12.08 -8.78 -6.04
CA LYS A 161 13.36 -9.19 -5.44
C LYS A 161 14.47 -8.18 -5.72
N ALA A 162 14.55 -7.64 -6.92
CA ALA A 162 15.56 -6.64 -7.29
C ALA A 162 15.35 -5.32 -6.51
N VAL A 163 14.09 -4.91 -6.31
CA VAL A 163 13.77 -3.74 -5.50
C VAL A 163 14.14 -3.98 -4.03
N VAL A 164 13.77 -5.14 -3.47
CA VAL A 164 14.12 -5.51 -2.09
C VAL A 164 15.63 -5.50 -1.87
N ASP A 165 16.41 -6.08 -2.79
CA ASP A 165 17.88 -6.14 -2.68
C ASP A 165 18.55 -4.76 -2.84
N ALA A 166 17.83 -3.80 -3.40
CA ALA A 166 18.36 -2.47 -3.69
C ALA A 166 18.20 -1.47 -2.55
N VAL A 167 17.34 -1.75 -1.57
CA VAL A 167 17.01 -0.84 -0.46
C VAL A 167 17.20 -1.52 0.90
N GLY A 168 17.43 -0.72 1.93
CA GLY A 168 17.59 -1.18 3.32
C GLY A 168 16.34 -0.89 4.19
N VAL A 169 15.24 -0.48 3.58
CA VAL A 169 13.94 -0.25 4.23
C VAL A 169 12.95 -1.33 3.84
N PRO A 170 11.87 -1.56 4.62
CA PRO A 170 10.85 -2.53 4.26
C PRO A 170 10.20 -2.22 2.91
N VAL A 171 9.96 -3.27 2.12
CA VAL A 171 9.28 -3.17 0.82
C VAL A 171 7.88 -3.78 0.91
N GLN A 172 6.92 -3.09 0.33
CA GLN A 172 5.54 -3.52 0.18
C GLN A 172 5.28 -3.96 -1.26
N ALA A 173 4.64 -5.11 -1.45
CA ALA A 173 4.22 -5.61 -2.76
C ALA A 173 2.76 -5.23 -3.04
N VAL A 174 2.52 -4.57 -4.19
CA VAL A 174 1.21 -4.06 -4.62
C VAL A 174 1.03 -4.23 -6.13
N GLY A 175 -0.20 -4.43 -6.59
CA GLY A 175 -0.51 -4.38 -8.02
C GLY A 175 -1.40 -5.52 -8.52
N GLY A 176 -2.55 -5.76 -7.86
CA GLY A 176 -3.51 -6.77 -8.25
C GLY A 176 -2.97 -8.20 -8.08
N LEU A 177 -2.37 -8.45 -6.93
CA LEU A 177 -1.84 -9.75 -6.56
C LEU A 177 -2.92 -10.84 -6.61
N SER A 178 -2.58 -12.00 -7.18
CA SER A 178 -3.36 -13.21 -6.96
C SER A 178 -3.16 -13.73 -5.53
N LEU A 179 -4.00 -14.69 -5.13
CA LEU A 179 -3.85 -15.36 -3.84
C LEU A 179 -2.44 -15.94 -3.65
N GLU A 180 -1.92 -16.63 -4.68
CA GLU A 180 -0.61 -17.25 -4.66
C GLU A 180 0.52 -16.22 -4.60
N GLN A 181 0.40 -15.13 -5.36
CA GLN A 181 1.37 -14.03 -5.36
C GLN A 181 1.42 -13.33 -4.00
N ALA A 182 0.26 -13.07 -3.39
CA ALA A 182 0.17 -12.48 -2.05
C ALA A 182 0.88 -13.36 -1.01
N ILE A 183 0.62 -14.67 -1.01
CA ILE A 183 1.25 -15.65 -0.11
C ILE A 183 2.76 -15.75 -0.36
N ALA A 184 3.20 -15.63 -1.61
CA ALA A 184 4.60 -15.76 -1.98
C ALA A 184 5.45 -14.51 -1.69
N SER A 185 4.85 -13.32 -1.55
CA SER A 185 5.56 -12.04 -1.42
C SER A 185 6.64 -12.02 -0.32
N PRO A 186 6.44 -12.59 0.89
CA PRO A 186 7.49 -12.65 1.91
C PRO A 186 8.73 -13.43 1.48
N SER A 187 8.58 -14.44 0.62
CA SER A 187 9.72 -15.23 0.10
C SER A 187 10.63 -14.44 -0.85
N TYR A 188 10.13 -13.32 -1.40
CA TYR A 188 10.92 -12.36 -2.17
C TYR A 188 11.61 -11.31 -1.28
N GLY A 189 11.40 -11.36 0.04
CA GLY A 189 11.95 -10.40 0.99
C GLY A 189 11.06 -9.17 1.23
N ALA A 190 9.81 -9.17 0.72
CA ALA A 190 8.84 -8.10 0.95
C ALA A 190 7.94 -8.47 2.14
N PRO A 191 8.11 -7.82 3.31
CA PRO A 191 7.33 -8.16 4.50
C PRO A 191 5.91 -7.59 4.47
N LEU A 192 5.58 -6.66 3.57
CA LEU A 192 4.27 -6.06 3.47
C LEU A 192 3.57 -6.46 2.18
N VAL A 193 2.29 -6.83 2.30
CA VAL A 193 1.45 -7.25 1.19
C VAL A 193 0.15 -6.47 1.23
N VAL A 194 -0.24 -5.84 0.10
CA VAL A 194 -1.53 -5.16 -0.03
C VAL A 194 -2.52 -5.98 -0.83
N ILE A 195 -3.68 -6.16 -0.26
CA ILE A 195 -4.81 -6.83 -0.90
C ILE A 195 -5.89 -5.81 -1.23
N GLY A 196 -6.11 -5.63 -2.52
CA GLY A 196 -7.19 -4.83 -3.09
C GLY A 196 -7.89 -5.62 -4.20
N ALA A 197 -8.08 -5.01 -5.36
CA ALA A 197 -8.59 -5.70 -6.53
C ALA A 197 -7.55 -6.71 -7.09
N PRO A 198 -7.98 -7.89 -7.58
CA PRO A 198 -9.38 -8.33 -7.68
C PRO A 198 -9.88 -9.14 -6.48
N LEU A 199 -9.07 -9.38 -5.45
CA LEU A 199 -9.39 -10.33 -4.38
C LEU A 199 -10.40 -9.78 -3.37
N ALA A 200 -10.25 -8.51 -3.00
CA ALA A 200 -11.08 -7.86 -1.98
C ALA A 200 -12.05 -6.84 -2.57
N ILE A 201 -11.66 -6.21 -3.66
CA ILE A 201 -12.35 -5.10 -4.31
C ILE A 201 -12.63 -5.44 -5.78
N ASP A 202 -13.83 -5.09 -6.25
CA ASP A 202 -14.16 -4.99 -7.67
C ASP A 202 -13.73 -3.58 -8.16
N ALA A 203 -12.67 -3.54 -8.92
CA ALA A 203 -12.10 -2.28 -9.41
C ALA A 203 -12.92 -1.61 -10.52
N ASP A 204 -13.85 -2.32 -11.16
CA ASP A 204 -14.72 -1.74 -12.20
C ASP A 204 -15.89 -0.94 -11.60
N SER A 205 -16.29 -1.27 -10.38
CA SER A 205 -17.40 -0.62 -9.68
C SER A 205 -16.99 0.10 -8.40
N PHE A 206 -15.72 -0.02 -7.98
CA PHE A 206 -15.24 0.43 -6.66
C PHE A 206 -16.13 -0.05 -5.51
N SER A 207 -16.57 -1.30 -5.61
CA SER A 207 -17.39 -1.99 -4.62
C SER A 207 -16.66 -3.21 -4.06
N ARG A 208 -17.29 -3.90 -3.11
CA ARG A 208 -16.75 -5.12 -2.54
C ARG A 208 -16.60 -6.21 -3.61
N GLY A 209 -15.48 -6.92 -3.60
CA GLY A 209 -15.20 -8.06 -4.46
C GLY A 209 -16.22 -9.20 -4.28
N ALA A 210 -16.40 -9.99 -5.33
CA ALA A 210 -17.35 -11.10 -5.34
C ALA A 210 -16.90 -12.26 -4.44
N GLY A 211 -17.85 -13.08 -3.99
CA GLY A 211 -17.60 -14.31 -3.25
C GLY A 211 -17.34 -14.07 -1.75
N ASN A 212 -16.66 -15.05 -1.12
CA ASN A 212 -16.35 -14.98 0.32
C ASN A 212 -14.99 -14.29 0.57
N VAL A 213 -15.01 -12.96 0.50
CA VAL A 213 -13.81 -12.14 0.69
C VAL A 213 -13.17 -12.41 2.06
N GLU A 214 -13.94 -12.61 3.13
CA GLU A 214 -13.40 -12.90 4.47
C GLU A 214 -12.57 -14.18 4.48
N GLU A 215 -13.02 -15.24 3.82
CA GLU A 215 -12.30 -16.51 3.75
C GLU A 215 -10.99 -16.37 2.95
N VAL A 216 -11.02 -15.63 1.83
CA VAL A 216 -9.83 -15.35 1.02
C VAL A 216 -8.80 -14.59 1.85
N LEU A 217 -9.21 -13.52 2.52
CA LEU A 217 -8.33 -12.72 3.38
C LEU A 217 -7.77 -13.55 4.53
N ARG A 218 -8.59 -14.35 5.20
CA ARG A 218 -8.16 -15.24 6.28
C ARG A 218 -7.08 -16.21 5.82
N LYS A 219 -7.26 -16.85 4.67
CA LYS A 219 -6.27 -17.75 4.08
C LYS A 219 -4.96 -17.02 3.78
N ILE A 220 -5.01 -15.80 3.27
CA ILE A 220 -3.80 -14.99 3.03
C ILE A 220 -3.10 -14.69 4.35
N CYS A 221 -3.83 -14.15 5.35
CA CYS A 221 -3.28 -13.82 6.66
C CYS A 221 -2.61 -15.04 7.31
N GLU A 222 -3.29 -16.17 7.38
CA GLU A 222 -2.74 -17.40 7.95
C GLU A 222 -1.43 -17.84 7.28
N LYS A 223 -1.36 -17.77 5.94
CA LYS A 223 -0.17 -18.20 5.19
C LYS A 223 0.97 -17.19 5.25
N VAL A 224 0.65 -15.90 5.13
CA VAL A 224 1.63 -14.82 5.20
C VAL A 224 2.24 -14.74 6.62
N HIS A 225 1.43 -14.79 7.66
CA HIS A 225 1.92 -14.76 9.05
C HIS A 225 2.72 -16.01 9.44
N ALA A 226 2.39 -17.18 8.84
CA ALA A 226 3.13 -18.42 9.09
C ALA A 226 4.52 -18.44 8.42
N TYR A 227 4.85 -17.49 7.54
CA TYR A 227 6.16 -17.44 6.89
C TYR A 227 7.31 -17.24 7.87
N GLY A 228 7.06 -16.54 9.00
CA GLY A 228 8.09 -16.15 9.96
C GLY A 228 8.68 -14.77 9.64
N ASP A 229 9.79 -14.44 10.28
CA ASP A 229 10.40 -13.10 10.12
C ASP A 229 11.11 -12.95 8.76
N VAL A 230 10.82 -11.85 8.08
CA VAL A 230 11.53 -11.39 6.89
C VAL A 230 12.68 -10.48 7.32
N ALA A 231 13.89 -10.78 6.86
CA ALA A 231 15.07 -9.98 7.15
C ALA A 231 15.04 -8.66 6.36
N ILE A 232 15.19 -7.54 7.06
CA ILE A 232 15.43 -6.24 6.44
C ILE A 232 16.93 -5.96 6.62
N THR A 233 17.65 -5.95 5.51
CA THR A 233 19.12 -5.76 5.53
C THR A 233 19.43 -4.31 5.16
N PRO A 234 19.92 -3.49 6.10
CA PRO A 234 20.31 -2.12 5.79
C PRO A 234 21.30 -2.08 4.61
N ARG A 235 21.06 -1.13 3.70
CA ARG A 235 21.98 -0.93 2.57
C ARG A 235 23.38 -0.57 3.08
N LYS A 236 24.40 -1.25 2.58
CA LYS A 236 25.79 -0.86 2.84
C LYS A 236 26.08 0.39 2.02
N ASN A 237 26.42 1.48 2.67
CA ASN A 237 26.93 2.71 2.05
C ASN A 237 28.24 2.46 1.32
#